data_494b16bc97cdf82ef964ecbcf4f44b0c
#
_entry.id   494b16bc97cdf82ef964ecbcf4f44b0c
#
_cell.length_a   1.000
_cell.length_b   1.000
_cell.length_c   1.000
_cell.angle_alpha   90.00
_cell.angle_beta   90.00
_cell.angle_gamma   90.00
#
_symmetry.space_group_name_H-M   'P 1'
#
loop_
_entity.id
_entity.type
_entity.pdbx_description
1 polymer ?
#
loop_
_entity_poly.entity_id
_entity_poly.type
_entity_poly.pdbx_seq_one_letter_code
_entity_poly.pdbx_strand_id
1 'polypeptide(L)'
;MFNNRFILALLFAAPVSLAQAQTCESNFKVTGVPMVTAMSFKTSMDFPGIKPDQALKTLAQAVAAEGFSGIRTDKSLGAVDAYQETSGSGREQTLRVVARKKGKGTRVDAMFNIQQGQVTSQSIVRKGLCTIVMSLAD
;
A
#
# COMPACT_ATOMS: atom_id res chain seq x y z
N MET A 1 35.84 -46.59 42.23
CA MET A 1 35.21 -45.29 42.44
C MET A 1 34.82 -44.73 41.09
N PHE A 2 33.61 -44.83 40.66
CA PHE A 2 33.09 -44.28 39.42
C PHE A 2 32.47 -42.92 39.68
N ASN A 3 33.10 -41.82 39.20
CA ASN A 3 32.53 -40.48 39.27
C ASN A 3 31.70 -40.24 38.00
N ASN A 4 30.40 -40.38 38.15
CA ASN A 4 29.44 -40.12 37.07
C ASN A 4 29.05 -38.63 37.14
N ARG A 5 29.70 -37.79 36.36
CA ARG A 5 29.32 -36.37 36.17
C ARG A 5 28.30 -36.32 35.05
N PHE A 6 27.02 -36.30 35.41
CA PHE A 6 25.94 -35.93 34.49
C PHE A 6 26.04 -34.44 34.20
N ILE A 7 26.45 -34.10 32.95
CA ILE A 7 26.36 -32.75 32.43
C ILE A 7 24.96 -32.61 31.85
N LEU A 8 24.12 -31.86 32.59
CA LEU A 8 22.77 -31.51 32.15
C LEU A 8 22.90 -30.34 31.16
N ALA A 9 22.84 -30.63 29.86
CA ALA A 9 22.81 -29.60 28.81
C ALA A 9 21.41 -28.97 28.76
N LEU A 10 21.24 -27.77 29.30
CA LEU A 10 20.04 -26.96 29.12
C LEU A 10 20.02 -26.45 27.68
N LEU A 11 19.17 -27.04 26.85
CA LEU A 11 18.78 -26.49 25.55
C LEU A 11 17.89 -25.28 25.74
N PHE A 12 18.44 -24.10 25.59
CA PHE A 12 17.67 -22.87 25.47
C PHE A 12 17.03 -22.83 24.09
N ALA A 13 15.76 -23.20 24.00
CA ALA A 13 14.93 -22.93 22.83
C ALA A 13 14.62 -21.44 22.80
N ALA A 14 15.33 -20.67 21.98
CA ALA A 14 14.96 -19.29 21.71
C ALA A 14 13.62 -19.24 20.96
N PRO A 15 12.66 -18.40 21.37
CA PRO A 15 11.43 -18.24 20.62
C PRO A 15 11.75 -17.63 19.26
N VAL A 16 11.50 -18.36 18.19
CA VAL A 16 11.53 -17.84 16.83
C VAL A 16 10.30 -16.94 16.69
N SER A 17 10.50 -15.64 16.83
CA SER A 17 9.46 -14.65 16.51
C SER A 17 9.25 -14.71 15.01
N LEU A 18 8.15 -15.31 14.56
CA LEU A 18 7.68 -15.20 13.19
C LEU A 18 7.30 -13.74 12.97
N ALA A 19 8.21 -12.95 12.40
CA ALA A 19 7.88 -11.63 11.89
C ALA A 19 6.86 -11.83 10.77
N GLN A 20 5.60 -11.46 11.01
CA GLN A 20 4.57 -11.48 9.98
C GLN A 20 4.98 -10.46 8.91
N ALA A 21 5.19 -10.94 7.68
CA ALA A 21 5.42 -10.07 6.55
C ALA A 21 4.20 -9.15 6.38
N GLN A 22 4.44 -7.83 6.31
CA GLN A 22 3.37 -6.88 6.04
C GLN A 22 2.88 -7.07 4.61
N THR A 23 1.56 -7.16 4.44
CA THR A 23 0.93 -7.21 3.13
C THR A 23 0.24 -5.88 2.82
N CYS A 24 -0.04 -5.62 1.56
CA CYS A 24 -0.79 -4.45 1.15
C CYS A 24 -2.14 -4.37 1.88
N GLU A 25 -2.83 -5.49 2.01
CA GLU A 25 -4.13 -5.59 2.66
C GLU A 25 -4.03 -5.33 4.17
N SER A 26 -3.00 -5.83 4.83
CA SER A 26 -2.78 -5.61 6.27
C SER A 26 -2.39 -4.16 6.59
N ASN A 27 -1.79 -3.46 5.63
CA ASN A 27 -1.44 -2.05 5.75
C ASN A 27 -2.60 -1.09 5.42
N PHE A 28 -3.72 -1.62 4.95
CA PHE A 28 -4.87 -0.82 4.57
C PHE A 28 -5.53 -0.16 5.79
N LYS A 29 -5.74 1.15 5.69
CA LYS A 29 -6.36 1.97 6.73
C LYS A 29 -7.42 2.88 6.14
N VAL A 30 -8.48 3.09 6.91
CA VAL A 30 -9.58 3.98 6.56
C VAL A 30 -9.71 5.03 7.64
N THR A 31 -9.87 6.28 7.23
CA THR A 31 -10.18 7.43 8.11
C THR A 31 -11.39 8.18 7.61
N GLY A 32 -12.12 8.82 8.52
CA GLY A 32 -13.36 9.50 8.23
C GLY A 32 -14.58 8.69 8.67
N VAL A 33 -15.74 9.32 8.62
CA VAL A 33 -17.04 8.73 9.00
C VAL A 33 -17.93 8.71 7.76
N PRO A 34 -18.41 7.52 7.34
CA PRO A 34 -19.27 7.40 6.16
C PRO A 34 -20.45 8.39 6.19
N MET A 35 -20.70 9.05 5.08
CA MET A 35 -21.73 10.06 4.86
C MET A 35 -21.54 11.38 5.64
N VAL A 36 -20.79 11.37 6.75
CA VAL A 36 -20.66 12.52 7.66
C VAL A 36 -19.44 13.38 7.30
N THR A 37 -18.33 12.73 6.97
CA THR A 37 -17.09 13.44 6.57
C THR A 37 -16.56 12.91 5.25
N ALA A 38 -15.58 13.61 4.68
CA ALA A 38 -14.74 13.01 3.66
C ALA A 38 -14.03 11.77 4.23
N MET A 39 -13.78 10.80 3.39
CA MET A 39 -13.07 9.58 3.78
C MET A 39 -11.76 9.42 3.01
N SER A 40 -10.77 8.86 3.67
CA SER A 40 -9.47 8.56 3.09
C SER A 40 -9.15 7.08 3.31
N PHE A 41 -8.75 6.42 2.23
CA PHE A 41 -8.33 5.02 2.21
C PHE A 41 -6.86 4.99 1.82
N LYS A 42 -6.02 4.35 2.64
CA LYS A 42 -4.57 4.35 2.46
C LYS A 42 -4.01 2.94 2.58
N THR A 43 -2.99 2.67 1.80
CA THR A 43 -2.13 1.50 1.99
C THR A 43 -0.70 1.82 1.58
N SER A 44 0.22 0.95 1.94
CA SER A 44 1.63 1.11 1.59
C SER A 44 2.33 -0.23 1.49
N MET A 45 3.38 -0.28 0.68
CA MET A 45 4.28 -1.42 0.55
C MET A 45 5.72 -0.97 0.29
N ASP A 46 6.67 -1.76 0.77
CA ASP A 46 8.09 -1.61 0.47
C ASP A 46 8.50 -2.62 -0.61
N PHE A 47 9.27 -2.14 -1.59
CA PHE A 47 9.78 -2.95 -2.70
C PHE A 47 11.31 -2.84 -2.75
N PRO A 48 12.02 -3.76 -2.08
CA PRO A 48 13.48 -3.81 -2.16
C PRO A 48 13.95 -4.04 -3.60
N GLY A 49 14.97 -3.30 -4.03
CA GLY A 49 15.58 -3.49 -5.35
C GLY A 49 14.88 -2.81 -6.53
N ILE A 50 13.72 -2.19 -6.34
CA ILE A 50 13.03 -1.40 -7.37
C ILE A 50 13.38 0.07 -7.18
N LYS A 51 13.82 0.73 -8.27
CA LYS A 51 14.13 2.16 -8.24
C LYS A 51 12.84 3.01 -8.33
N PRO A 52 12.74 4.16 -7.64
CA PRO A 52 11.56 5.01 -7.68
C PRO A 52 11.09 5.43 -9.07
N ASP A 53 12.03 5.78 -9.96
CA ASP A 53 11.69 6.21 -11.34
C ASP A 53 11.04 5.07 -12.14
N GLN A 54 11.54 3.85 -11.99
CA GLN A 54 10.98 2.66 -12.62
C GLN A 54 9.60 2.32 -12.03
N ALA A 55 9.46 2.42 -10.71
CA ALA A 55 8.21 2.23 -10.01
C ALA A 55 7.14 3.20 -10.50
N LEU A 56 7.47 4.46 -10.68
CA LEU A 56 6.54 5.51 -11.06
C LEU A 56 5.84 5.23 -12.40
N LYS A 57 6.59 4.76 -13.40
CA LYS A 57 6.04 4.39 -14.71
C LYS A 57 5.06 3.22 -14.59
N THR A 58 5.45 2.18 -13.89
CA THR A 58 4.61 0.99 -13.69
C THR A 58 3.33 1.33 -12.92
N LEU A 59 3.44 2.15 -11.89
CA LEU A 59 2.28 2.61 -11.11
C LEU A 59 1.33 3.46 -11.95
N ALA A 60 1.82 4.36 -12.79
CA ALA A 60 0.98 5.16 -13.69
C ALA A 60 0.20 4.27 -14.67
N GLN A 61 0.83 3.24 -15.21
CA GLN A 61 0.17 2.25 -16.08
C GLN A 61 -0.90 1.45 -15.32
N ALA A 62 -0.62 1.05 -14.09
CA ALA A 62 -1.58 0.34 -13.25
C ALA A 62 -2.79 1.21 -12.89
N VAL A 63 -2.58 2.49 -12.59
CA VAL A 63 -3.65 3.46 -12.34
C VAL A 63 -4.54 3.61 -13.58
N ALA A 64 -3.95 3.69 -14.77
CA ALA A 64 -4.70 3.73 -16.02
C ALA A 64 -5.52 2.45 -16.25
N ALA A 65 -4.94 1.29 -15.97
CA ALA A 65 -5.61 0.01 -16.12
C ALA A 65 -6.80 -0.17 -15.17
N GLU A 66 -6.76 0.45 -13.98
CA GLU A 66 -7.88 0.48 -13.03
C GLU A 66 -9.01 1.46 -13.45
N GLY A 67 -8.87 2.18 -14.54
CA GLY A 67 -9.92 3.02 -15.11
C GLY A 67 -9.97 4.44 -14.59
N PHE A 68 -8.94 4.90 -13.89
CA PHE A 68 -8.84 6.30 -13.48
C PHE A 68 -8.59 7.22 -14.68
N SER A 69 -9.06 8.45 -14.57
CA SER A 69 -8.90 9.52 -15.56
C SER A 69 -7.93 10.60 -15.08
N GLY A 70 -7.53 11.49 -15.98
CA GLY A 70 -6.72 12.66 -15.65
C GLY A 70 -5.37 12.31 -15.03
N ILE A 71 -4.76 11.23 -15.46
CA ILE A 71 -3.51 10.72 -14.87
C ILE A 71 -2.39 11.70 -15.13
N ARG A 72 -1.75 12.15 -14.07
CA ARG A 72 -0.57 13.03 -14.09
C ARG A 72 0.56 12.37 -13.31
N THR A 73 1.75 12.45 -13.89
CA THR A 73 2.97 11.97 -13.26
C THR A 73 3.88 13.15 -12.97
N ASP A 74 4.25 13.32 -11.71
CA ASP A 74 5.26 14.29 -11.27
C ASP A 74 6.52 13.54 -10.83
N LYS A 75 7.55 13.60 -11.68
CA LYS A 75 8.82 12.90 -11.41
C LYS A 75 9.59 13.51 -10.23
N SER A 76 9.45 14.82 -10.00
CA SER A 76 10.15 15.50 -8.91
C SER A 76 9.62 15.08 -7.54
N LEU A 77 8.33 14.80 -7.46
CA LEU A 77 7.66 14.30 -6.23
C LEU A 77 7.56 12.79 -6.17
N GLY A 78 7.82 12.09 -7.27
CA GLY A 78 7.58 10.66 -7.38
C GLY A 78 6.09 10.31 -7.27
N ALA A 79 5.22 11.16 -7.76
CA ALA A 79 3.77 11.05 -7.57
C ALA A 79 3.02 10.77 -8.87
N VAL A 80 1.98 9.95 -8.77
CA VAL A 80 0.93 9.78 -9.77
C VAL A 80 -0.37 10.28 -9.15
N ASP A 81 -1.00 11.25 -9.78
CA ASP A 81 -2.32 11.76 -9.43
C ASP A 81 -3.34 11.36 -10.50
N ALA A 82 -4.53 11.03 -10.07
CA ALA A 82 -5.64 10.68 -10.94
C ALA A 82 -6.98 10.92 -10.23
N TYR A 83 -8.07 10.84 -10.95
CA TYR A 83 -9.40 10.95 -10.41
C TYR A 83 -10.38 10.00 -11.11
N GLN A 84 -11.50 9.78 -10.47
CA GLN A 84 -12.67 9.16 -11.09
C GLN A 84 -13.93 9.91 -10.65
N GLU A 85 -14.96 9.83 -11.50
CA GLU A 85 -16.31 10.31 -11.21
C GLU A 85 -17.25 9.15 -11.52
N THR A 86 -17.87 8.60 -10.50
CA THR A 86 -18.63 7.35 -10.60
C THR A 86 -20.14 7.52 -10.44
N SER A 87 -20.59 8.71 -10.04
CA SER A 87 -21.98 8.94 -9.69
C SER A 87 -22.76 9.80 -10.69
N GLY A 88 -22.10 10.33 -11.73
CA GLY A 88 -22.70 11.32 -12.64
C GLY A 88 -23.00 12.66 -11.99
N SER A 89 -22.55 12.89 -10.76
CA SER A 89 -22.79 14.12 -9.99
C SER A 89 -21.80 15.24 -10.30
N GLY A 90 -20.72 14.96 -11.05
CA GLY A 90 -19.59 15.86 -11.26
C GLY A 90 -18.66 15.96 -10.08
N ARG A 91 -18.84 15.16 -9.04
CA ARG A 91 -17.99 15.15 -7.84
C ARG A 91 -16.93 14.09 -7.95
N GLU A 92 -15.70 14.53 -8.02
CA GLU A 92 -14.54 13.65 -8.21
C GLU A 92 -14.14 12.93 -6.92
N GLN A 93 -13.66 11.71 -7.12
CA GLN A 93 -12.89 10.94 -6.13
C GLN A 93 -11.44 10.95 -6.61
N THR A 94 -10.50 11.17 -5.71
CA THR A 94 -9.09 11.37 -6.07
C THR A 94 -8.21 10.22 -5.63
N LEU A 95 -7.21 9.93 -6.45
CA LEU A 95 -6.16 8.97 -6.16
C LEU A 95 -4.81 9.67 -6.21
N ARG A 96 -3.96 9.39 -5.23
CA ARG A 96 -2.53 9.73 -5.27
C ARG A 96 -1.70 8.51 -4.91
N VAL A 97 -0.71 8.21 -5.72
CA VAL A 97 0.27 7.16 -5.46
C VAL A 97 1.66 7.79 -5.46
N VAL A 98 2.42 7.56 -4.42
CA VAL A 98 3.76 8.14 -4.27
C VAL A 98 4.79 7.01 -4.14
N ALA A 99 5.79 7.05 -5.02
CA ALA A 99 6.95 6.18 -4.99
C ALA A 99 8.15 6.99 -4.51
N ARG A 100 8.68 6.65 -3.34
CA ARG A 100 9.84 7.34 -2.76
C ARG A 100 10.94 6.36 -2.40
N LYS A 101 12.17 6.84 -2.47
CA LYS A 101 13.33 6.05 -2.12
C LYS A 101 13.29 5.61 -0.66
N LYS A 102 13.51 4.31 -0.43
CA LYS A 102 13.68 3.72 0.89
C LYS A 102 14.85 2.74 0.86
N GLY A 103 15.98 3.09 1.49
CA GLY A 103 17.20 2.29 1.41
C GLY A 103 17.66 2.11 -0.04
N LYS A 104 17.80 0.86 -0.48
CA LYS A 104 18.13 0.50 -1.88
C LYS A 104 16.89 0.23 -2.75
N GLY A 105 15.71 0.42 -2.20
CA GLY A 105 14.46 0.16 -2.87
C GLY A 105 13.52 1.36 -2.87
N THR A 106 12.24 1.06 -2.97
CA THR A 106 11.16 2.03 -3.06
C THR A 106 10.07 1.68 -2.05
N ARG A 107 9.56 2.70 -1.37
CA ARG A 107 8.29 2.63 -0.65
C ARG A 107 7.20 3.25 -1.49
N VAL A 108 6.10 2.56 -1.65
CA VAL A 108 4.90 3.05 -2.32
C VAL A 108 3.81 3.30 -1.30
N ASP A 109 3.26 4.50 -1.33
CA ASP A 109 2.08 4.89 -0.55
C ASP A 109 0.95 5.22 -1.54
N ALA A 110 -0.21 4.60 -1.38
CA ALA A 110 -1.40 4.87 -2.19
C ALA A 110 -2.52 5.42 -1.30
N MET A 111 -3.19 6.45 -1.78
CA MET A 111 -4.28 7.12 -1.07
C MET A 111 -5.42 7.43 -2.03
N PHE A 112 -6.61 6.95 -1.66
CA PHE A 112 -7.86 7.23 -2.36
C PHE A 112 -8.79 8.01 -1.44
N ASN A 113 -9.35 9.10 -1.94
CA ASN A 113 -10.23 9.98 -1.17
C ASN A 113 -11.59 10.11 -1.83
N ILE A 114 -12.62 10.07 -1.01
CA ILE A 114 -13.99 10.43 -1.39
C ILE A 114 -14.45 11.63 -0.60
N GLN A 115 -15.36 12.39 -1.19
CA GLN A 115 -15.89 13.61 -0.58
C GLN A 115 -17.01 13.27 0.41
N GLN A 116 -17.31 14.21 1.30
CA GLN A 116 -18.43 14.09 2.22
C GLN A 116 -19.73 13.75 1.47
N GLY A 117 -20.49 12.80 1.99
CA GLY A 117 -21.75 12.35 1.38
C GLY A 117 -21.57 11.33 0.25
N GLN A 118 -20.35 11.05 -0.18
CA GLN A 118 -20.09 9.94 -1.09
C GLN A 118 -19.95 8.63 -0.32
N VAL A 119 -20.29 7.52 -0.98
CA VAL A 119 -20.17 6.16 -0.45
C VAL A 119 -19.35 5.31 -1.39
N THR A 120 -18.60 4.38 -0.82
CA THR A 120 -17.87 3.35 -1.56
C THR A 120 -17.70 2.11 -0.71
N SER A 121 -17.44 0.97 -1.34
CA SER A 121 -17.12 -0.27 -0.65
C SER A 121 -15.65 -0.29 -0.24
N GLN A 122 -15.38 -0.44 1.05
CA GLN A 122 -14.01 -0.57 1.57
C GLN A 122 -13.26 -1.75 0.94
N SER A 123 -13.93 -2.88 0.73
CA SER A 123 -13.32 -4.06 0.13
C SER A 123 -12.93 -3.84 -1.33
N ILE A 124 -13.74 -3.11 -2.08
CA ILE A 124 -13.45 -2.76 -3.48
C ILE A 124 -12.27 -1.78 -3.53
N VAL A 125 -12.26 -0.76 -2.68
CA VAL A 125 -11.14 0.20 -2.62
C VAL A 125 -9.85 -0.48 -2.20
N ARG A 126 -9.88 -1.34 -1.18
CA ARG A 126 -8.71 -2.12 -0.75
C ARG A 126 -8.15 -2.96 -1.90
N LYS A 127 -9.01 -3.68 -2.60
CA LYS A 127 -8.61 -4.50 -3.75
C LYS A 127 -7.99 -3.64 -4.86
N GLY A 128 -8.61 -2.52 -5.21
CA GLY A 128 -8.11 -1.62 -6.25
C GLY A 128 -6.77 -1.00 -5.89
N LEU A 129 -6.61 -0.47 -4.68
CA LEU A 129 -5.33 0.09 -4.22
C LEU A 129 -4.23 -0.97 -4.19
N CYS A 130 -4.54 -2.17 -3.71
CA CYS A 130 -3.55 -3.24 -3.66
C CYS A 130 -3.21 -3.77 -5.05
N THR A 131 -4.13 -3.80 -6.00
CA THR A 131 -3.85 -4.12 -7.40
C THR A 131 -2.85 -3.12 -8.00
N ILE A 132 -3.04 -1.82 -7.75
CA ILE A 132 -2.12 -0.78 -8.21
C ILE A 132 -0.74 -0.94 -7.56
N VAL A 133 -0.69 -0.99 -6.24
CA VAL A 133 0.57 -1.06 -5.49
C VAL A 133 1.36 -2.32 -5.81
N MET A 134 0.69 -3.47 -5.88
CA MET A 134 1.32 -4.77 -6.16
C MET A 134 1.70 -4.98 -7.61
N SER A 135 1.34 -4.08 -8.51
CA SER A 135 1.81 -4.13 -9.92
C SER A 135 3.34 -4.11 -10.02
N LEU A 136 4.05 -3.61 -9.01
CA LEU A 136 5.50 -3.64 -8.94
C LEU A 136 6.09 -5.02 -8.64
N ALA A 137 5.30 -5.94 -8.12
CA ALA A 137 5.73 -7.30 -7.78
C ALA A 137 5.59 -8.29 -8.94
N ASP A 138 4.95 -7.90 -10.03
CA ASP A 138 4.69 -8.72 -11.22
C ASP A 138 5.85 -8.75 -12.22
#